data_ef024f7c881cac2ba9820d4003b7cc49
#
_entry.id   ef024f7c881cac2ba9820d4003b7cc49
#
_cell.length_a   1.000
_cell.length_b   1.000
_cell.length_c   1.000
_cell.angle_alpha   90.00
_cell.angle_beta   90.00
_cell.angle_gamma   90.00
#
_symmetry.space_group_name_H-M   'P 1'
#
loop_
_entity.id
_entity.type
_entity.pdbx_description
1 polymer ?
#
loop_
_entity_poly.entity_id
_entity_poly.type
_entity_poly.pdbx_seq_one_letter_code
_entity_poly.pdbx_strand_id
1 'polypeptide(L)'
;MAKAPAKDQFRCVECGWTATKWVGRCGECQAWGSVEEIAAPKKLSLVAGSITSAAKPIGDVDLASAKARSSGVGELDRVLGGGLVPGAAILLAGEPGVGKSTLLLTVAAETAKQGILALYISGEESASQVRLRAERLNAIDKNLWLAAESDLGAVIAHIDSVKPELLVIDSIQTISSTTVDGAPGGVTQVREIAAALIRIAKERSITLVLVGHVTKDGSIAGPRLLEHLVDVVLNFEGERHSRLRLIRTIKNRFGASDEVGCFDLNDSGIIGLPDPTGLFTSRHTQPVPGTCVTVALEGRRALLAEIQSLVSAPNSDGRDWGNSRRVTSGLDNARTAMTLAVLELRAGIKISGRDVYVATVGGMKITEPSADLAVALSVASAAKGLALPADLVAIGEVGLAGEIRKVTGITQRVSEAARLGFKRAIVPIGSDLKIAGIEILEAARVEQAISKVKIN
;
A
#
# COMPACT_ATOMS: atom_id res chain seq x y z
N MET A 1 -45.06 27.03 49.83
CA MET A 1 -44.59 26.63 48.48
C MET A 1 -43.08 26.79 48.42
N ALA A 2 -42.34 25.70 48.51
CA ALA A 2 -40.86 25.73 48.39
C ALA A 2 -40.47 25.95 46.95
N LYS A 3 -39.64 26.98 46.68
CA LYS A 3 -39.11 27.32 45.36
C LYS A 3 -38.16 26.19 44.95
N ALA A 4 -38.40 25.53 43.79
CA ALA A 4 -37.51 24.54 43.24
C ALA A 4 -36.08 25.12 43.07
N PRO A 5 -35.00 24.37 43.36
CA PRO A 5 -33.65 24.86 43.22
C PRO A 5 -33.40 25.24 41.73
N ALA A 6 -32.78 26.42 41.52
CA ALA A 6 -32.39 26.85 40.20
C ALA A 6 -31.41 25.81 39.60
N LYS A 7 -31.71 25.29 38.40
CA LYS A 7 -30.81 24.39 37.68
C LYS A 7 -29.56 25.15 37.26
N ASP A 8 -28.40 24.54 37.47
CA ASP A 8 -27.12 25.05 36.99
C ASP A 8 -27.21 25.18 35.47
N GLN A 9 -26.92 26.38 34.96
CA GLN A 9 -27.01 26.72 33.53
C GLN A 9 -25.63 26.85 32.89
N PHE A 10 -24.55 26.96 33.66
CA PHE A 10 -23.21 27.19 33.20
C PHE A 10 -22.25 26.18 33.82
N ARG A 11 -21.24 25.73 33.05
CA ARG A 11 -20.20 24.79 33.46
C ARG A 11 -18.83 25.25 33.00
N CYS A 12 -17.86 25.07 33.88
CA CYS A 12 -16.46 25.28 33.52
C CYS A 12 -15.95 24.07 32.68
N VAL A 13 -15.38 24.35 31.52
CA VAL A 13 -14.83 23.32 30.62
C VAL A 13 -13.54 22.69 31.14
N GLU A 14 -12.81 23.40 32.01
CA GLU A 14 -11.53 22.98 32.60
C GLU A 14 -11.70 22.03 33.81
N CYS A 15 -12.57 22.38 34.76
CA CYS A 15 -12.69 21.61 36.01
C CYS A 15 -14.08 21.02 36.25
N GLY A 16 -15.08 21.32 35.40
CA GLY A 16 -16.44 20.79 35.52
C GLY A 16 -17.31 21.50 36.57
N TRP A 17 -16.83 22.55 37.29
CA TRP A 17 -17.59 23.36 38.21
C TRP A 17 -18.83 23.98 37.57
N THR A 18 -19.95 24.00 38.26
CA THR A 18 -21.22 24.51 37.73
C THR A 18 -21.69 25.76 38.44
N ALA A 19 -22.39 26.65 37.75
CA ALA A 19 -22.97 27.88 38.24
C ALA A 19 -24.37 28.14 37.66
N THR A 20 -25.19 28.86 38.43
CA THR A 20 -26.57 29.27 38.01
C THR A 20 -26.57 30.55 37.16
N LYS A 21 -25.44 31.28 37.13
CA LYS A 21 -25.25 32.50 36.34
C LYS A 21 -23.89 32.46 35.67
N TRP A 22 -23.79 33.06 34.50
CA TRP A 22 -22.51 33.20 33.82
C TRP A 22 -21.54 34.07 34.63
N VAL A 23 -20.34 33.60 34.75
CA VAL A 23 -19.23 34.28 35.42
C VAL A 23 -18.00 34.25 34.51
N GLY A 24 -17.30 35.38 34.34
CA GLY A 24 -16.13 35.45 33.46
C GLY A 24 -14.89 34.68 33.94
N ARG A 25 -14.91 34.27 35.25
CA ARG A 25 -13.85 33.49 35.90
C ARG A 25 -14.45 32.34 36.69
N CYS A 26 -13.93 31.12 36.54
CA CYS A 26 -14.37 29.98 37.28
C CYS A 26 -14.17 30.15 38.80
N GLY A 27 -15.18 29.83 39.58
CA GLY A 27 -15.09 29.93 41.04
C GLY A 27 -14.17 28.90 41.68
N GLU A 28 -13.93 27.78 41.05
CA GLU A 28 -13.11 26.65 41.56
C GLU A 28 -11.65 26.75 41.05
N CYS A 29 -11.42 26.59 39.74
CA CYS A 29 -10.07 26.57 39.14
C CYS A 29 -9.54 27.95 38.77
N GLN A 30 -10.35 28.97 38.90
CA GLN A 30 -10.03 30.38 38.62
C GLN A 30 -9.62 30.70 37.19
N ALA A 31 -9.80 29.78 36.24
CA ALA A 31 -9.54 30.01 34.80
C ALA A 31 -10.50 31.07 34.26
N TRP A 32 -9.97 31.99 33.43
CA TRP A 32 -10.74 33.03 32.75
C TRP A 32 -11.35 32.51 31.46
N GLY A 33 -12.62 32.88 31.16
CA GLY A 33 -13.29 32.53 29.91
C GLY A 33 -13.63 31.04 29.76
N SER A 34 -13.52 30.27 30.85
CA SER A 34 -13.71 28.81 30.83
C SER A 34 -15.13 28.35 31.23
N VAL A 35 -16.05 29.30 31.47
CA VAL A 35 -17.42 28.99 31.91
C VAL A 35 -18.37 29.18 30.73
N GLU A 36 -18.94 28.08 30.26
CA GLU A 36 -19.87 28.06 29.14
C GLU A 36 -21.29 27.68 29.59
N GLU A 37 -22.30 28.08 28.80
CA GLU A 37 -23.67 27.70 29.04
C GLU A 37 -23.88 26.21 28.81
N ILE A 38 -24.46 25.49 29.75
CA ILE A 38 -24.85 24.09 29.59
C ILE A 38 -26.03 24.07 28.61
N ALA A 39 -25.76 23.80 27.31
CA ALA A 39 -26.80 23.55 26.34
C ALA A 39 -27.72 22.44 26.87
N ALA A 40 -28.98 22.73 27.06
CA ALA A 40 -29.94 21.71 27.44
C ALA A 40 -29.84 20.53 26.46
N PRO A 41 -29.76 19.28 26.94
CA PRO A 41 -29.69 18.14 26.04
C PRO A 41 -30.87 18.23 25.07
N LYS A 42 -30.59 18.44 23.78
CA LYS A 42 -31.60 18.35 22.75
C LYS A 42 -32.18 16.95 22.87
N LYS A 43 -33.43 16.86 23.37
CA LYS A 43 -34.17 15.59 23.38
C LYS A 43 -34.19 15.14 21.93
N LEU A 44 -33.53 14.01 21.63
CA LEU A 44 -33.68 13.37 20.32
C LEU A 44 -35.17 13.16 20.11
N SER A 45 -35.74 13.89 19.15
CA SER A 45 -37.09 13.67 18.70
C SER A 45 -37.08 12.37 17.87
N LEU A 46 -37.53 11.27 18.48
CA LEU A 46 -37.71 9.98 17.80
C LEU A 46 -38.95 10.03 16.90
N VAL A 47 -39.00 10.98 15.98
CA VAL A 47 -40.00 11.02 14.93
C VAL A 47 -39.49 10.22 13.75
N ALA A 48 -40.27 9.24 13.30
CA ALA A 48 -39.94 8.49 12.09
C ALA A 48 -39.84 9.45 10.90
N GLY A 49 -38.67 9.47 10.24
CA GLY A 49 -38.46 10.24 9.01
C GLY A 49 -39.06 9.54 7.79
N SER A 50 -39.08 10.24 6.67
CA SER A 50 -39.46 9.64 5.39
C SER A 50 -38.42 8.62 4.95
N ILE A 51 -38.83 7.43 4.53
CA ILE A 51 -37.96 6.41 3.96
C ILE A 51 -37.69 6.74 2.49
N THR A 52 -36.44 6.75 2.08
CA THR A 52 -36.02 6.98 0.67
C THR A 52 -36.10 5.70 -0.17
N SER A 53 -35.97 4.53 0.47
CA SER A 53 -36.11 3.22 -0.17
C SER A 53 -36.73 2.22 0.80
N ALA A 54 -37.74 1.47 0.37
CA ALA A 54 -38.34 0.44 1.21
C ALA A 54 -37.36 -0.69 1.49
N ALA A 55 -37.34 -1.17 2.73
CA ALA A 55 -36.59 -2.38 3.09
C ALA A 55 -37.09 -3.58 2.29
N LYS A 56 -36.19 -4.42 1.80
CA LYS A 56 -36.46 -5.67 1.07
C LYS A 56 -35.75 -6.82 1.76
N PRO A 57 -36.27 -8.08 1.64
CA PRO A 57 -35.49 -9.23 2.00
C PRO A 57 -34.14 -9.22 1.28
N ILE A 58 -33.07 -9.65 1.94
CA ILE A 58 -31.71 -9.60 1.36
C ILE A 58 -31.60 -10.39 0.06
N GLY A 59 -32.35 -11.48 -0.10
CA GLY A 59 -32.39 -12.30 -1.31
C GLY A 59 -33.05 -11.60 -2.51
N ASP A 60 -33.87 -10.57 -2.28
CA ASP A 60 -34.59 -9.81 -3.31
C ASP A 60 -33.81 -8.56 -3.75
N VAL A 61 -32.62 -8.33 -3.19
CA VAL A 61 -31.75 -7.21 -3.59
C VAL A 61 -31.04 -7.59 -4.88
N ASP A 62 -31.22 -6.75 -5.92
CA ASP A 62 -30.55 -6.96 -7.21
C ASP A 62 -29.04 -6.79 -7.10
N LEU A 63 -28.30 -7.82 -7.44
CA LEU A 63 -26.83 -7.86 -7.46
C LEU A 63 -26.23 -7.37 -8.79
N ALA A 64 -27.05 -7.24 -9.86
CA ALA A 64 -26.55 -6.88 -11.18
C ALA A 64 -25.94 -5.45 -11.17
N SER A 65 -26.52 -4.56 -10.38
CA SER A 65 -26.02 -3.19 -10.20
C SER A 65 -24.74 -3.08 -9.36
N ALA A 66 -24.35 -4.14 -8.66
CA ALA A 66 -23.17 -4.17 -7.79
C ALA A 66 -21.98 -4.91 -8.42
N LYS A 67 -22.09 -5.39 -9.68
CA LYS A 67 -20.97 -6.07 -10.35
C LYS A 67 -19.85 -5.10 -10.66
N ALA A 68 -18.63 -5.50 -10.28
CA ALA A 68 -17.42 -4.78 -10.66
C ALA A 68 -17.25 -4.74 -12.18
N ARG A 69 -16.81 -3.59 -12.70
CA ARG A 69 -16.44 -3.38 -14.10
C ARG A 69 -14.94 -3.17 -14.19
N SER A 70 -14.28 -3.71 -15.20
CA SER A 70 -12.84 -3.49 -15.38
C SER A 70 -12.52 -2.01 -15.49
N SER A 71 -11.48 -1.58 -14.80
CA SER A 71 -10.91 -0.23 -14.94
C SER A 71 -10.10 -0.05 -16.23
N GLY A 72 -9.90 -1.13 -17.02
CA GLY A 72 -8.98 -1.18 -18.14
C GLY A 72 -7.51 -1.35 -17.73
N VAL A 73 -7.22 -1.39 -16.43
CA VAL A 73 -5.88 -1.55 -15.87
C VAL A 73 -5.86 -2.77 -14.94
N GLY A 74 -5.41 -3.93 -15.44
CA GLY A 74 -5.53 -5.22 -14.76
C GLY A 74 -4.90 -5.28 -13.37
N GLU A 75 -3.78 -4.58 -13.16
CA GLU A 75 -3.14 -4.50 -11.84
C GLU A 75 -3.94 -3.64 -10.83
N LEU A 76 -4.70 -2.66 -11.32
CA LEU A 76 -5.65 -1.93 -10.49
C LEU A 76 -6.89 -2.78 -10.20
N ASP A 77 -7.42 -3.49 -11.19
CA ASP A 77 -8.56 -4.40 -11.00
C ASP A 77 -8.24 -5.48 -9.95
N ARG A 78 -7.01 -5.99 -9.92
CA ARG A 78 -6.52 -6.92 -8.90
C ARG A 78 -6.71 -6.36 -7.49
N VAL A 79 -6.21 -5.17 -7.21
CA VAL A 79 -6.27 -4.57 -5.86
C VAL A 79 -7.66 -4.08 -5.49
N LEU A 80 -8.52 -3.84 -6.48
CA LEU A 80 -9.92 -3.50 -6.27
C LEU A 80 -10.80 -4.75 -6.02
N GLY A 81 -10.28 -5.95 -6.24
CA GLY A 81 -11.07 -7.19 -6.11
C GLY A 81 -11.93 -7.51 -7.32
N GLY A 82 -11.52 -7.04 -8.51
CA GLY A 82 -12.18 -7.30 -9.80
C GLY A 82 -12.55 -6.08 -10.62
N GLY A 83 -12.32 -4.87 -10.10
CA GLY A 83 -12.53 -3.61 -10.81
C GLY A 83 -13.38 -2.58 -10.06
N LEU A 84 -13.94 -1.66 -10.81
CA LEU A 84 -14.74 -0.53 -10.32
C LEU A 84 -16.18 -0.96 -10.01
N VAL A 85 -16.61 -0.81 -8.76
CA VAL A 85 -17.98 -1.13 -8.34
C VAL A 85 -18.83 0.13 -8.40
N PRO A 86 -20.01 0.14 -9.07
CA PRO A 86 -20.91 1.27 -9.09
C PRO A 86 -21.32 1.72 -7.68
N GLY A 87 -21.29 3.02 -7.41
CA GLY A 87 -21.58 3.59 -6.10
C GLY A 87 -20.48 3.41 -5.04
N ALA A 88 -19.37 2.77 -5.37
CA ALA A 88 -18.24 2.63 -4.46
C ALA A 88 -17.45 3.94 -4.34
N ALA A 89 -16.97 4.24 -3.12
CA ALA A 89 -16.05 5.32 -2.85
C ALA A 89 -14.65 4.74 -2.59
N ILE A 90 -13.68 5.14 -3.40
CA ILE A 90 -12.29 4.69 -3.38
C ILE A 90 -11.40 5.87 -3.00
N LEU A 91 -10.52 5.69 -2.03
CA LEU A 91 -9.47 6.64 -1.70
C LEU A 91 -8.14 6.12 -2.22
N LEU A 92 -7.49 6.85 -3.13
CA LEU A 92 -6.11 6.61 -3.55
C LEU A 92 -5.20 7.59 -2.83
N ALA A 93 -4.48 7.09 -1.84
CA ALA A 93 -3.53 7.85 -1.03
C ALA A 93 -2.09 7.58 -1.48
N GLY A 94 -1.17 8.50 -1.21
CA GLY A 94 0.26 8.33 -1.49
C GLY A 94 1.02 9.64 -1.49
N GLU A 95 2.36 9.56 -1.46
CA GLU A 95 3.24 10.74 -1.50
C GLU A 95 3.02 11.58 -2.77
N PRO A 96 3.27 12.90 -2.72
CA PRO A 96 3.31 13.73 -3.92
C PRO A 96 4.37 13.21 -4.91
N GLY A 97 4.03 13.23 -6.21
CA GLY A 97 4.94 12.83 -7.28
C GLY A 97 5.05 11.30 -7.50
N VAL A 98 4.35 10.45 -6.75
CA VAL A 98 4.39 8.99 -6.95
C VAL A 98 3.69 8.54 -8.24
N GLY A 99 2.83 9.39 -8.84
CA GLY A 99 2.14 9.11 -10.10
C GLY A 99 0.63 8.92 -10.01
N LYS A 100 -0.02 9.30 -8.89
CA LYS A 100 -1.48 9.14 -8.68
C LYS A 100 -2.32 9.73 -9.82
N SER A 101 -2.09 11.00 -10.13
CA SER A 101 -2.82 11.71 -11.19
C SER A 101 -2.60 11.09 -12.58
N THR A 102 -1.38 10.59 -12.86
CA THR A 102 -1.05 9.89 -14.10
C THR A 102 -1.83 8.58 -14.22
N LEU A 103 -1.84 7.78 -13.16
CA LEU A 103 -2.60 6.52 -13.12
C LEU A 103 -4.10 6.77 -13.30
N LEU A 104 -4.67 7.72 -12.55
CA LEU A 104 -6.12 7.95 -12.59
C LEU A 104 -6.59 8.56 -13.90
N LEU A 105 -5.76 9.37 -14.54
CA LEU A 105 -6.06 9.86 -15.89
C LEU A 105 -6.06 8.72 -16.91
N THR A 106 -5.11 7.77 -16.82
CA THR A 106 -5.11 6.55 -17.61
C THR A 106 -6.35 5.69 -17.35
N VAL A 107 -6.71 5.46 -16.09
CA VAL A 107 -7.92 4.71 -15.70
C VAL A 107 -9.18 5.36 -16.23
N ALA A 108 -9.32 6.67 -16.08
CA ALA A 108 -10.47 7.41 -16.60
C ALA A 108 -10.60 7.30 -18.12
N ALA A 109 -9.48 7.36 -18.85
CA ALA A 109 -9.46 7.20 -20.30
C ALA A 109 -9.77 5.75 -20.73
N GLU A 110 -9.18 4.74 -20.08
CA GLU A 110 -9.47 3.34 -20.40
C GLU A 110 -10.94 2.98 -20.11
N THR A 111 -11.50 3.52 -19.02
CA THR A 111 -12.93 3.39 -18.71
C THR A 111 -13.79 4.09 -19.78
N ALA A 112 -13.40 5.28 -20.22
CA ALA A 112 -14.10 6.04 -21.27
C ALA A 112 -14.09 5.30 -22.61
N LYS A 113 -12.98 4.66 -22.99
CA LYS A 113 -12.88 3.83 -24.21
C LYS A 113 -13.84 2.64 -24.21
N GLN A 114 -14.27 2.18 -23.02
CA GLN A 114 -15.30 1.13 -22.85
C GLN A 114 -16.73 1.67 -23.01
N GLY A 115 -16.89 2.97 -23.33
CA GLY A 115 -18.19 3.62 -23.50
C GLY A 115 -18.80 4.17 -22.22
N ILE A 116 -18.07 4.17 -21.10
CA ILE A 116 -18.51 4.64 -19.79
C ILE A 116 -18.17 6.12 -19.67
N LEU A 117 -19.13 6.96 -19.26
CA LEU A 117 -18.89 8.38 -19.03
C LEU A 117 -18.02 8.59 -17.78
N ALA A 118 -16.82 9.14 -17.99
CA ALA A 118 -15.89 9.49 -16.94
C ALA A 118 -15.75 11.01 -16.81
N LEU A 119 -15.81 11.53 -15.59
CA LEU A 119 -15.58 12.93 -15.26
C LEU A 119 -14.34 13.04 -14.37
N TYR A 120 -13.33 13.78 -14.84
CA TYR A 120 -12.12 14.09 -14.10
C TYR A 120 -12.17 15.53 -13.63
N ILE A 121 -12.17 15.75 -12.32
CA ILE A 121 -12.11 17.08 -11.71
C ILE A 121 -10.70 17.30 -11.17
N SER A 122 -10.03 18.33 -11.67
CA SER A 122 -8.75 18.78 -11.15
C SER A 122 -8.93 20.04 -10.30
N GLY A 123 -8.50 19.98 -9.05
CA GLY A 123 -8.47 21.16 -8.18
C GLY A 123 -7.06 21.79 -8.08
N GLU A 124 -6.03 21.16 -8.64
CA GLU A 124 -4.64 21.63 -8.57
C GLU A 124 -4.12 22.16 -9.89
N GLU A 125 -4.48 21.54 -10.99
CA GLU A 125 -3.97 21.85 -12.32
C GLU A 125 -5.05 22.45 -13.20
N SER A 126 -4.65 23.36 -14.09
CA SER A 126 -5.54 23.91 -15.11
C SER A 126 -5.95 22.82 -16.13
N ALA A 127 -7.09 23.02 -16.76
CA ALA A 127 -7.59 22.10 -17.80
C ALA A 127 -6.58 21.88 -18.94
N SER A 128 -5.83 22.91 -19.32
CA SER A 128 -4.79 22.81 -20.34
C SER A 128 -3.60 21.96 -19.91
N GLN A 129 -3.18 22.02 -18.64
CA GLN A 129 -2.10 21.18 -18.10
C GLN A 129 -2.51 19.71 -18.06
N VAL A 130 -3.73 19.42 -17.56
CA VAL A 130 -4.27 18.05 -17.57
C VAL A 130 -4.42 17.54 -19.02
N ARG A 131 -4.87 18.38 -19.95
CA ARG A 131 -4.98 18.04 -21.37
C ARG A 131 -3.63 17.67 -22.00
N LEU A 132 -2.58 18.44 -21.76
CA LEU A 132 -1.22 18.12 -22.23
C LEU A 132 -0.73 16.78 -21.68
N ARG A 133 -1.03 16.49 -20.43
CA ARG A 133 -0.72 15.19 -19.82
C ARG A 133 -1.53 14.08 -20.51
N ALA A 134 -2.81 14.27 -20.74
CA ALA A 134 -3.67 13.30 -21.42
C ALA A 134 -3.15 12.97 -22.84
N GLU A 135 -2.67 13.96 -23.59
CA GLU A 135 -2.06 13.75 -24.91
C GLU A 135 -0.82 12.86 -24.83
N ARG A 136 0.09 13.16 -23.91
CA ARG A 136 1.31 12.37 -23.69
C ARG A 136 0.99 10.91 -23.30
N LEU A 137 -0.08 10.68 -22.55
CA LEU A 137 -0.51 9.36 -22.09
C LEU A 137 -1.41 8.63 -23.10
N ASN A 138 -1.71 9.23 -24.25
CA ASN A 138 -2.75 8.75 -25.18
C ASN A 138 -4.09 8.48 -24.49
N ALA A 139 -4.42 9.34 -23.51
CA ALA A 139 -5.58 9.25 -22.63
C ALA A 139 -6.69 10.22 -23.07
N ILE A 140 -7.00 10.23 -24.38
CA ILE A 140 -8.03 11.11 -24.95
C ILE A 140 -9.15 10.24 -25.48
N ASP A 141 -10.37 10.50 -24.97
CA ASP A 141 -11.58 9.87 -25.44
C ASP A 141 -12.76 10.84 -25.34
N LYS A 142 -13.79 10.66 -26.19
CA LYS A 142 -15.00 11.50 -26.24
C LYS A 142 -15.87 11.37 -24.97
N ASN A 143 -15.78 10.24 -24.25
CA ASN A 143 -16.51 9.99 -23.03
C ASN A 143 -15.71 10.40 -21.77
N LEU A 144 -14.46 10.92 -21.93
CA LEU A 144 -13.69 11.49 -20.84
C LEU A 144 -13.89 13.01 -20.78
N TRP A 145 -14.56 13.47 -19.74
CA TRP A 145 -14.84 14.87 -19.46
C TRP A 145 -13.87 15.40 -18.42
N LEU A 146 -13.46 16.66 -18.58
CA LEU A 146 -12.52 17.33 -17.71
C LEU A 146 -13.08 18.66 -17.24
N ALA A 147 -12.99 18.94 -15.94
CA ALA A 147 -13.20 20.27 -15.38
C ALA A 147 -12.07 20.63 -14.42
N ALA A 148 -11.69 21.91 -14.40
CA ALA A 148 -10.74 22.46 -13.44
C ALA A 148 -11.54 23.30 -12.44
N GLU A 149 -11.85 22.73 -11.27
CA GLU A 149 -12.74 23.32 -10.27
C GLU A 149 -12.24 23.04 -8.85
N SER A 150 -12.44 24.03 -7.98
CA SER A 150 -12.12 23.94 -6.55
C SER A 150 -13.33 24.22 -5.64
N ASP A 151 -14.47 24.61 -6.19
CA ASP A 151 -15.72 24.82 -5.43
C ASP A 151 -16.63 23.60 -5.51
N LEU A 152 -17.10 23.10 -4.37
CA LEU A 152 -17.96 21.93 -4.28
C LEU A 152 -19.28 22.12 -5.05
N GLY A 153 -19.85 23.33 -5.03
CA GLY A 153 -21.10 23.63 -5.75
C GLY A 153 -20.92 23.50 -7.27
N ALA A 154 -19.79 24.00 -7.80
CA ALA A 154 -19.44 23.84 -9.21
C ALA A 154 -19.20 22.36 -9.57
N VAL A 155 -18.49 21.61 -8.72
CA VAL A 155 -18.30 20.16 -8.90
C VAL A 155 -19.64 19.43 -9.00
N ILE A 156 -20.61 19.74 -8.12
CA ILE A 156 -21.95 19.13 -8.15
C ILE A 156 -22.69 19.50 -9.45
N ALA A 157 -22.58 20.75 -9.90
CA ALA A 157 -23.19 21.19 -11.15
C ALA A 157 -22.64 20.42 -12.37
N HIS A 158 -21.32 20.15 -12.40
CA HIS A 158 -20.71 19.29 -13.42
C HIS A 158 -21.22 17.86 -13.36
N ILE A 159 -21.35 17.27 -12.15
CA ILE A 159 -21.92 15.92 -11.98
C ILE A 159 -23.37 15.87 -12.52
N ASP A 160 -24.19 16.90 -12.26
CA ASP A 160 -25.57 17.00 -12.73
C ASP A 160 -25.65 17.11 -14.25
N SER A 161 -24.76 17.86 -14.86
CA SER A 161 -24.70 18.10 -16.30
C SER A 161 -24.20 16.87 -17.06
N VAL A 162 -23.08 16.27 -16.62
CA VAL A 162 -22.38 15.16 -17.32
C VAL A 162 -23.04 13.82 -17.02
N LYS A 163 -23.54 13.63 -15.79
CA LYS A 163 -24.08 12.36 -15.27
C LYS A 163 -23.07 11.20 -15.41
N PRO A 164 -21.86 11.34 -14.87
CA PRO A 164 -20.79 10.36 -15.05
C PRO A 164 -21.11 9.07 -14.31
N GLU A 165 -20.55 7.95 -14.79
CA GLU A 165 -20.51 6.67 -14.08
C GLU A 165 -19.19 6.50 -13.29
N LEU A 166 -18.12 7.19 -13.71
CA LEU A 166 -16.85 7.31 -12.98
C LEU A 166 -16.55 8.79 -12.71
N LEU A 167 -16.33 9.13 -11.45
CA LEU A 167 -15.91 10.46 -11.01
C LEU A 167 -14.54 10.38 -10.31
N VAL A 168 -13.57 11.14 -10.81
CA VAL A 168 -12.25 11.30 -10.20
C VAL A 168 -12.11 12.72 -9.66
N ILE A 169 -11.72 12.87 -8.40
CA ILE A 169 -11.40 14.15 -7.75
C ILE A 169 -9.92 14.19 -7.42
N ASP A 170 -9.17 15.06 -8.07
CA ASP A 170 -7.73 15.21 -7.95
C ASP A 170 -7.33 16.66 -7.62
N SER A 171 -7.17 16.99 -6.32
CA SER A 171 -7.26 16.18 -5.10
C SER A 171 -8.42 16.64 -4.20
N ILE A 172 -8.83 15.81 -3.25
CA ILE A 172 -9.90 16.17 -2.29
C ILE A 172 -9.51 17.35 -1.40
N GLN A 173 -8.21 17.57 -1.17
CA GLN A 173 -7.71 18.67 -0.35
C GLN A 173 -7.89 20.04 -0.99
N THR A 174 -8.03 20.10 -2.29
CA THR A 174 -8.16 21.37 -3.03
C THR A 174 -9.61 21.81 -3.23
N ILE A 175 -10.56 20.90 -3.01
CA ILE A 175 -11.98 21.23 -3.06
C ILE A 175 -12.38 21.91 -1.75
N SER A 176 -13.13 23.01 -1.86
CA SER A 176 -13.63 23.79 -0.75
C SER A 176 -15.13 24.09 -0.89
N SER A 177 -15.75 24.48 0.19
CA SER A 177 -17.14 24.98 0.20
C SER A 177 -17.28 26.12 1.17
N THR A 178 -17.94 27.19 0.77
CA THR A 178 -18.26 28.35 1.63
C THR A 178 -19.30 28.02 2.71
N THR A 179 -20.01 26.91 2.58
CA THR A 179 -21.02 26.44 3.54
C THR A 179 -20.46 25.57 4.67
N VAL A 180 -19.17 25.23 4.59
CA VAL A 180 -18.47 24.40 5.57
C VAL A 180 -17.41 25.26 6.28
N ASP A 181 -17.39 25.24 7.60
CA ASP A 181 -16.41 25.97 8.39
C ASP A 181 -14.98 25.44 8.21
N GLY A 182 -14.01 26.34 8.34
CA GLY A 182 -12.58 26.02 8.28
C GLY A 182 -11.91 26.46 6.97
N ALA A 183 -10.57 26.45 6.99
CA ALA A 183 -9.76 26.81 5.83
C ALA A 183 -9.83 25.73 4.74
N PRO A 184 -9.73 26.07 3.45
CA PRO A 184 -9.58 25.11 2.37
C PRO A 184 -8.46 24.09 2.66
N GLY A 185 -8.69 22.79 2.42
CA GLY A 185 -7.75 21.73 2.74
C GLY A 185 -7.66 21.34 4.22
N GLY A 186 -8.34 22.07 5.12
CA GLY A 186 -8.42 21.73 6.54
C GLY A 186 -9.24 20.47 6.80
N VAL A 187 -9.01 19.84 7.95
CA VAL A 187 -9.63 18.55 8.35
C VAL A 187 -11.15 18.56 8.22
N THR A 188 -11.81 19.60 8.72
CA THR A 188 -13.29 19.74 8.68
C THR A 188 -13.79 19.83 7.23
N GLN A 189 -13.19 20.71 6.42
CA GLN A 189 -13.53 20.88 5.02
C GLN A 189 -13.39 19.56 4.24
N VAL A 190 -12.22 18.92 4.32
CA VAL A 190 -11.94 17.65 3.61
C VAL A 190 -12.95 16.57 4.00
N ARG A 191 -13.26 16.43 5.29
CA ARG A 191 -14.20 15.43 5.78
C ARG A 191 -15.63 15.67 5.29
N GLU A 192 -16.14 16.88 5.44
CA GLU A 192 -17.53 17.20 5.07
C GLU A 192 -17.73 17.15 3.56
N ILE A 193 -16.77 17.63 2.78
CA ILE A 193 -16.79 17.58 1.31
C ILE A 193 -16.74 16.11 0.83
N ALA A 194 -15.83 15.30 1.38
CA ALA A 194 -15.76 13.88 1.04
C ALA A 194 -17.08 13.17 1.39
N ALA A 195 -17.66 13.43 2.55
CA ALA A 195 -18.95 12.86 2.95
C ALA A 195 -20.09 13.25 2.00
N ALA A 196 -20.12 14.50 1.54
CA ALA A 196 -21.11 14.97 0.57
C ALA A 196 -20.95 14.27 -0.79
N LEU A 197 -19.73 14.20 -1.32
CA LEU A 197 -19.43 13.53 -2.60
C LEU A 197 -19.72 12.03 -2.53
N ILE A 198 -19.37 11.35 -1.43
CA ILE A 198 -19.68 9.93 -1.21
C ILE A 198 -21.19 9.68 -1.19
N ARG A 199 -21.96 10.54 -0.55
CA ARG A 199 -23.44 10.44 -0.54
C ARG A 199 -24.00 10.55 -1.96
N ILE A 200 -23.60 11.57 -2.72
CA ILE A 200 -24.01 11.76 -4.11
C ILE A 200 -23.64 10.56 -4.97
N ALA A 201 -22.41 10.04 -4.81
CA ALA A 201 -21.93 8.89 -5.55
C ALA A 201 -22.78 7.63 -5.27
N LYS A 202 -23.14 7.38 -4.02
CA LYS A 202 -24.00 6.25 -3.63
C LYS A 202 -25.43 6.39 -4.14
N GLU A 203 -26.02 7.59 -4.02
CA GLU A 203 -27.37 7.88 -4.49
C GLU A 203 -27.51 7.71 -6.02
N ARG A 204 -26.43 8.02 -6.77
CA ARG A 204 -26.44 8.02 -8.24
C ARG A 204 -25.69 6.82 -8.84
N SER A 205 -25.24 5.88 -8.03
CA SER A 205 -24.45 4.72 -8.47
C SER A 205 -23.17 5.11 -9.24
N ILE A 206 -22.54 6.22 -8.88
CA ILE A 206 -21.29 6.71 -9.48
C ILE A 206 -20.12 6.05 -8.74
N THR A 207 -19.15 5.45 -9.44
CA THR A 207 -17.89 5.08 -8.83
C THR A 207 -17.07 6.34 -8.57
N LEU A 208 -16.76 6.63 -7.31
CA LEU A 208 -16.01 7.81 -6.89
C LEU A 208 -14.58 7.44 -6.52
N VAL A 209 -13.59 8.09 -7.14
CA VAL A 209 -12.19 7.99 -6.76
C VAL A 209 -11.71 9.33 -6.23
N LEU A 210 -11.32 9.37 -4.97
CA LEU A 210 -10.74 10.52 -4.30
C LEU A 210 -9.22 10.37 -4.23
N VAL A 211 -8.49 11.37 -4.69
CA VAL A 211 -7.03 11.46 -4.50
C VAL A 211 -6.75 12.13 -3.17
N GLY A 212 -5.91 11.49 -2.35
CA GLY A 212 -5.42 12.02 -1.08
C GLY A 212 -3.89 12.11 -1.05
N HIS A 213 -3.36 13.19 -0.47
CA HIS A 213 -1.93 13.32 -0.21
C HIS A 213 -1.60 12.89 1.21
N VAL A 214 -0.53 12.10 1.37
CA VAL A 214 0.04 11.73 2.67
C VAL A 214 1.27 12.60 2.90
N THR A 215 1.34 13.28 4.05
CA THR A 215 2.56 13.95 4.47
C THR A 215 3.54 12.93 5.08
N LYS A 216 4.84 13.19 4.98
CA LYS A 216 5.90 12.31 5.51
C LYS A 216 5.75 12.01 7.00
N ASP A 217 5.12 12.90 7.74
CA ASP A 217 4.94 12.79 9.20
C ASP A 217 3.60 12.17 9.61
N GLY A 218 2.74 11.78 8.66
CA GLY A 218 1.45 11.16 8.95
C GLY A 218 0.43 12.05 9.69
N SER A 219 0.70 13.35 9.85
CA SER A 219 0.03 14.24 10.81
C SER A 219 -1.01 15.20 10.24
N ILE A 220 -1.17 15.35 8.93
CA ILE A 220 -2.17 16.28 8.35
C ILE A 220 -3.24 15.48 7.63
N ALA A 221 -4.51 15.86 7.86
CA ALA A 221 -5.77 15.51 7.18
C ALA A 221 -5.62 14.43 6.06
N GLY A 222 -4.95 13.35 6.44
CA GLY A 222 -4.55 12.30 5.52
C GLY A 222 -5.56 11.16 5.45
N PRO A 223 -5.21 10.06 4.84
CA PRO A 223 -6.06 8.90 4.58
C PRO A 223 -6.84 8.43 5.80
N ARG A 224 -6.26 8.47 7.01
CA ARG A 224 -6.90 8.02 8.26
C ARG A 224 -8.23 8.70 8.55
N LEU A 225 -8.36 9.99 8.20
CA LEU A 225 -9.61 10.72 8.41
C LEU A 225 -10.74 10.21 7.51
N LEU A 226 -10.41 9.83 6.27
CA LEU A 226 -11.36 9.39 5.26
C LEU A 226 -11.57 7.86 5.22
N GLU A 227 -10.67 7.07 5.85
CA GLU A 227 -10.72 5.60 5.84
C GLU A 227 -12.07 5.04 6.30
N HIS A 228 -12.70 5.69 7.28
CA HIS A 228 -14.00 5.25 7.80
C HIS A 228 -15.16 5.60 6.88
N LEU A 229 -15.01 6.61 6.03
CA LEU A 229 -16.04 7.09 5.12
C LEU A 229 -16.08 6.31 3.81
N VAL A 230 -14.93 5.90 3.29
CA VAL A 230 -14.80 5.22 2.00
C VAL A 230 -14.93 3.70 2.11
N ASP A 231 -15.22 3.06 0.98
CA ASP A 231 -15.37 1.60 0.88
C ASP A 231 -14.02 0.90 0.62
N VAL A 232 -13.12 1.56 -0.13
CA VAL A 232 -11.79 1.05 -0.48
C VAL A 232 -10.73 2.11 -0.18
N VAL A 233 -9.62 1.69 0.42
CA VAL A 233 -8.43 2.53 0.65
C VAL A 233 -7.24 1.85 -0.02
N LEU A 234 -6.63 2.54 -0.96
CA LEU A 234 -5.43 2.15 -1.67
C LEU A 234 -4.28 3.07 -1.29
N ASN A 235 -3.13 2.50 -0.98
CA ASN A 235 -1.88 3.25 -0.76
C ASN A 235 -0.95 3.08 -1.94
N PHE A 236 -0.57 4.19 -2.57
CA PHE A 236 0.31 4.22 -3.73
C PHE A 236 1.72 4.60 -3.29
N GLU A 237 2.64 3.67 -3.42
CA GLU A 237 4.02 3.73 -2.94
C GLU A 237 5.01 3.66 -4.11
N GLY A 238 6.18 4.27 -3.93
CA GLY A 238 7.27 4.16 -4.88
C GLY A 238 8.48 4.97 -4.47
N GLU A 239 9.66 4.43 -4.68
CA GLU A 239 10.91 5.14 -4.43
C GLU A 239 11.25 6.08 -5.61
N ARG A 240 11.80 7.25 -5.33
CA ARG A 240 12.12 8.27 -6.36
C ARG A 240 13.11 7.78 -7.42
N HIS A 241 13.99 6.85 -7.05
CA HIS A 241 15.02 6.31 -7.92
C HIS A 241 14.64 4.97 -8.58
N SER A 242 13.47 4.43 -8.26
CA SER A 242 12.93 3.21 -8.87
C SER A 242 11.80 3.54 -9.83
N ARG A 243 11.70 2.80 -10.91
CA ARG A 243 10.55 2.85 -11.82
C ARG A 243 9.35 2.10 -11.27
N LEU A 244 9.58 1.17 -10.34
CA LEU A 244 8.52 0.38 -9.73
C LEU A 244 7.63 1.25 -8.87
N ARG A 245 6.33 1.03 -9.03
CA ARG A 245 5.28 1.59 -8.19
C ARG A 245 4.39 0.45 -7.70
N LEU A 246 4.03 0.51 -6.42
CA LEU A 246 3.16 -0.48 -5.78
C LEU A 246 1.88 0.19 -5.31
N ILE A 247 0.75 -0.46 -5.56
CA ILE A 247 -0.53 -0.10 -4.95
C ILE A 247 -0.89 -1.19 -3.96
N ARG A 248 -1.01 -0.83 -2.69
CA ARG A 248 -1.43 -1.74 -1.61
C ARG A 248 -2.86 -1.47 -1.22
N THR A 249 -3.64 -2.51 -1.11
CA THR A 249 -4.97 -2.43 -0.55
C THR A 249 -4.88 -2.39 0.98
N ILE A 250 -5.28 -1.27 1.58
CA ILE A 250 -5.35 -1.11 3.05
C ILE A 250 -6.72 -1.53 3.58
N LYS A 251 -7.77 -1.23 2.82
CA LYS A 251 -9.16 -1.56 3.13
C LYS A 251 -9.90 -1.85 1.83
N ASN A 252 -10.67 -2.93 1.79
CA ASN A 252 -11.54 -3.23 0.67
C ASN A 252 -12.80 -3.96 1.15
N ARG A 253 -13.98 -3.38 0.90
CA ARG A 253 -15.28 -4.01 1.22
C ARG A 253 -15.74 -4.99 0.14
N PHE A 254 -15.12 -4.97 -1.03
CA PHE A 254 -15.51 -5.74 -2.21
C PHE A 254 -14.54 -6.88 -2.54
N GLY A 255 -13.42 -6.97 -1.83
CA GLY A 255 -12.37 -7.95 -2.08
C GLY A 255 -11.40 -8.10 -0.92
N ALA A 256 -10.28 -8.76 -1.18
CA ALA A 256 -9.23 -8.95 -0.20
C ALA A 256 -8.53 -7.62 0.15
N SER A 257 -8.09 -7.46 1.39
CA SER A 257 -7.42 -6.26 1.89
C SER A 257 -5.88 -6.36 1.87
N ASP A 258 -5.32 -7.46 1.37
CA ASP A 258 -3.90 -7.76 1.35
C ASP A 258 -3.34 -7.95 -0.08
N GLU A 259 -4.06 -7.44 -1.09
CA GLU A 259 -3.61 -7.46 -2.49
C GLU A 259 -2.64 -6.32 -2.80
N VAL A 260 -1.70 -6.61 -3.72
CA VAL A 260 -0.71 -5.64 -4.22
C VAL A 260 -0.67 -5.65 -5.74
N GLY A 261 -0.83 -4.47 -6.32
CA GLY A 261 -0.65 -4.20 -7.74
C GLY A 261 0.74 -3.64 -8.02
N CYS A 262 1.40 -4.12 -9.06
CA CYS A 262 2.71 -3.65 -9.50
C CYS A 262 2.59 -2.85 -10.79
N PHE A 263 3.33 -1.74 -10.85
CA PHE A 263 3.31 -0.83 -11.99
C PHE A 263 4.72 -0.36 -12.34
N ASP A 264 4.98 -0.13 -13.61
CA ASP A 264 6.17 0.54 -14.13
C ASP A 264 5.84 1.99 -14.47
N LEU A 265 6.57 2.93 -13.88
CA LEU A 265 6.50 4.35 -14.23
C LEU A 265 7.58 4.66 -15.25
N ASN A 266 7.17 5.04 -16.46
CA ASN A 266 8.06 5.40 -17.55
C ASN A 266 7.60 6.70 -18.24
N ASP A 267 8.31 7.11 -19.29
CA ASP A 267 8.02 8.36 -20.00
C ASP A 267 6.65 8.37 -20.67
N SER A 268 6.11 7.21 -21.03
CA SER A 268 4.77 7.05 -21.59
C SER A 268 3.66 6.92 -20.56
N GLY A 269 3.99 6.90 -19.26
CA GLY A 269 3.01 6.87 -18.18
C GLY A 269 3.22 5.75 -17.18
N ILE A 270 2.10 5.23 -16.63
CA ILE A 270 2.09 4.13 -15.67
C ILE A 270 1.46 2.91 -16.33
N ILE A 271 2.21 1.83 -16.38
CA ILE A 271 1.80 0.56 -17.00
C ILE A 271 1.74 -0.52 -15.90
N GLY A 272 0.65 -1.28 -15.88
CA GLY A 272 0.53 -2.44 -14.99
C GLY A 272 1.58 -3.50 -15.34
N LEU A 273 2.22 -4.06 -14.32
CA LEU A 273 3.20 -5.14 -14.43
C LEU A 273 2.63 -6.42 -13.82
N PRO A 274 1.98 -7.28 -14.62
CA PRO A 274 1.51 -8.59 -14.15
C PRO A 274 2.67 -9.47 -13.68
N ASP A 275 3.84 -9.32 -14.28
CA ASP A 275 5.08 -9.99 -13.89
C ASP A 275 6.23 -8.99 -13.71
N PRO A 276 6.50 -8.55 -12.45
CA PRO A 276 7.59 -7.63 -12.16
C PRO A 276 8.96 -8.30 -12.01
N THR A 277 9.07 -9.62 -12.23
CA THR A 277 10.29 -10.42 -12.00
C THR A 277 11.50 -9.83 -12.71
N GLY A 278 11.32 -9.33 -13.93
CA GLY A 278 12.40 -8.73 -14.70
C GLY A 278 13.01 -7.45 -14.09
N LEU A 279 12.37 -6.85 -13.10
CA LEU A 279 12.91 -5.70 -12.33
C LEU A 279 13.76 -6.14 -11.14
N PHE A 280 13.55 -7.35 -10.63
CA PHE A 280 14.13 -7.84 -9.37
C PHE A 280 15.09 -9.01 -9.54
N THR A 281 15.32 -9.44 -10.78
CA THR A 281 16.29 -10.49 -11.10
C THR A 281 17.19 -10.02 -12.21
N SER A 282 18.49 -10.28 -12.07
CA SER A 282 19.48 -10.01 -13.12
C SER A 282 19.37 -11.08 -14.19
N ARG A 283 19.40 -10.67 -15.45
CA ARG A 283 19.46 -11.62 -16.58
C ARG A 283 20.91 -12.01 -16.82
N HIS A 284 21.49 -12.78 -15.92
CA HIS A 284 22.81 -13.35 -16.16
C HIS A 284 22.71 -14.50 -17.16
N THR A 285 23.52 -14.47 -18.20
CA THR A 285 23.65 -15.58 -19.16
C THR A 285 24.39 -16.77 -18.56
N GLN A 286 25.17 -16.56 -17.49
CA GLN A 286 25.88 -17.58 -16.74
C GLN A 286 25.70 -17.36 -15.23
N PRO A 287 25.66 -18.45 -14.43
CA PRO A 287 25.60 -18.34 -12.98
C PRO A 287 26.82 -17.58 -12.42
N VAL A 288 26.56 -16.63 -11.53
CA VAL A 288 27.59 -15.79 -10.89
C VAL A 288 27.68 -16.14 -9.40
N PRO A 289 28.88 -16.37 -8.84
CA PRO A 289 29.03 -16.54 -7.41
C PRO A 289 28.49 -15.35 -6.62
N GLY A 290 27.80 -15.62 -5.54
CA GLY A 290 27.21 -14.58 -4.70
C GLY A 290 25.78 -14.20 -5.06
N THR A 291 25.14 -14.89 -5.99
CA THR A 291 23.73 -14.64 -6.34
C THR A 291 22.83 -15.78 -5.88
N CYS A 292 21.65 -15.44 -5.34
CA CYS A 292 20.61 -16.41 -4.99
C CYS A 292 19.24 -15.78 -5.13
N VAL A 293 18.29 -16.49 -5.75
CA VAL A 293 16.91 -16.01 -5.88
C VAL A 293 16.06 -16.52 -4.72
N THR A 294 15.21 -15.65 -4.19
CA THR A 294 14.16 -15.98 -3.22
C THR A 294 12.81 -15.52 -3.73
N VAL A 295 11.76 -15.89 -3.00
CA VAL A 295 10.39 -15.38 -3.24
C VAL A 295 9.87 -14.73 -1.99
N ALA A 296 9.69 -13.41 -2.04
CA ALA A 296 9.08 -12.62 -0.98
C ALA A 296 7.57 -12.51 -1.18
N LEU A 297 6.81 -12.34 -0.09
CA LEU A 297 5.39 -12.02 -0.14
C LEU A 297 5.19 -10.53 0.16
N GLU A 298 4.54 -9.86 -0.77
CA GLU A 298 3.99 -8.52 -0.57
C GLU A 298 2.47 -8.64 -0.47
N GLY A 299 1.95 -8.65 0.76
CA GLY A 299 0.59 -9.05 1.01
C GLY A 299 0.34 -10.50 0.53
N ARG A 300 -0.59 -10.68 -0.40
CA ARG A 300 -0.86 -11.99 -1.05
C ARG A 300 -0.04 -12.21 -2.33
N ARG A 301 0.75 -11.26 -2.76
CA ARG A 301 1.52 -11.40 -4.00
C ARG A 301 2.90 -11.97 -3.74
N ALA A 302 3.20 -13.08 -4.39
CA ALA A 302 4.55 -13.65 -4.41
C ALA A 302 5.39 -12.91 -5.48
N LEU A 303 6.54 -12.39 -5.08
CA LEU A 303 7.48 -11.66 -5.93
C LEU A 303 8.85 -12.30 -5.84
N LEU A 304 9.45 -12.61 -6.99
CA LEU A 304 10.84 -13.05 -7.01
C LEU A 304 11.78 -11.89 -6.71
N ALA A 305 12.81 -12.17 -5.94
CA ALA A 305 13.88 -11.22 -5.63
C ALA A 305 15.23 -11.91 -5.65
N GLU A 306 16.18 -11.31 -6.34
CA GLU A 306 17.57 -11.78 -6.33
C GLU A 306 18.34 -11.10 -5.21
N ILE A 307 19.01 -11.90 -4.39
CA ILE A 307 19.97 -11.49 -3.39
C ILE A 307 21.36 -11.58 -3.99
N GLN A 308 22.11 -10.49 -3.92
CA GLN A 308 23.51 -10.42 -4.34
C GLN A 308 24.40 -10.19 -3.14
N SER A 309 25.46 -10.97 -3.03
CA SER A 309 26.45 -10.90 -1.96
C SER A 309 27.86 -10.78 -2.53
N LEU A 310 28.65 -9.93 -1.92
CA LEU A 310 30.07 -9.80 -2.19
C LEU A 310 30.85 -10.01 -0.88
N VAL A 311 31.83 -10.89 -0.91
CA VAL A 311 32.70 -11.15 0.21
C VAL A 311 34.14 -10.87 -0.21
N SER A 312 34.84 -9.94 0.48
CA SER A 312 36.21 -9.54 0.13
C SER A 312 37.20 -10.72 0.31
N ALA A 313 38.36 -10.62 -0.31
CA ALA A 313 39.48 -11.52 0.02
C ALA A 313 39.84 -11.39 1.53
N PRO A 314 40.38 -12.41 2.15
CA PRO A 314 40.94 -12.30 3.50
C PRO A 314 42.00 -11.19 3.55
N ASN A 315 41.95 -10.33 4.58
CA ASN A 315 42.98 -9.32 4.76
C ASN A 315 44.34 -9.99 5.06
N SER A 316 45.30 -9.85 4.14
CA SER A 316 46.63 -10.41 4.26
C SER A 316 47.52 -9.72 5.32
N ASP A 317 47.11 -8.52 5.76
CA ASP A 317 47.97 -7.62 6.54
C ASP A 317 47.84 -7.74 8.07
N GLY A 318 47.14 -8.74 8.59
CA GLY A 318 47.01 -8.99 10.03
C GLY A 318 46.40 -7.83 10.85
N ARG A 319 45.83 -6.83 10.17
CA ARG A 319 45.25 -5.68 10.84
C ARG A 319 43.81 -5.97 11.27
N ASP A 320 43.62 -5.93 12.55
CA ASP A 320 42.41 -5.85 13.35
C ASP A 320 41.14 -6.60 12.87
N TRP A 321 40.85 -7.68 13.58
CA TRP A 321 39.58 -8.40 13.56
C TRP A 321 38.35 -7.52 13.88
N GLY A 322 38.56 -6.24 14.26
CA GLY A 322 37.54 -5.32 14.72
C GLY A 322 36.85 -4.47 13.64
N ASN A 323 37.31 -4.46 12.39
CA ASN A 323 36.93 -3.47 11.40
C ASN A 323 36.31 -4.03 10.09
N SER A 324 35.86 -5.29 10.07
CA SER A 324 35.24 -5.81 8.86
C SER A 324 33.84 -5.14 8.65
N ARG A 325 33.62 -4.61 7.45
CA ARG A 325 32.39 -3.93 7.10
C ARG A 325 31.27 -4.95 6.84
N ARG A 326 30.10 -4.67 7.39
CA ARG A 326 28.85 -5.38 7.12
C ARG A 326 27.84 -4.37 6.58
N VAL A 327 27.54 -4.45 5.30
CA VAL A 327 26.64 -3.50 4.63
C VAL A 327 25.50 -4.26 4.00
N THR A 328 24.28 -3.81 4.26
CA THR A 328 23.08 -4.37 3.64
C THR A 328 22.29 -3.28 2.93
N SER A 329 21.64 -3.66 1.83
CA SER A 329 20.71 -2.80 1.10
C SER A 329 19.47 -3.59 0.70
N GLY A 330 18.29 -3.07 1.02
CA GLY A 330 17.02 -3.75 0.74
C GLY A 330 16.68 -4.91 1.68
N LEU A 331 17.51 -5.20 2.69
CA LEU A 331 17.31 -6.26 3.68
C LEU A 331 17.38 -5.71 5.11
N ASP A 332 16.83 -6.44 6.07
CA ASP A 332 16.97 -6.10 7.48
C ASP A 332 18.41 -6.34 7.97
N ASN A 333 19.03 -5.31 8.53
CA ASN A 333 20.44 -5.35 8.99
C ASN A 333 20.66 -6.35 10.12
N ALA A 334 19.73 -6.42 11.08
CA ALA A 334 19.88 -7.29 12.25
C ALA A 334 19.74 -8.76 11.84
N ARG A 335 18.76 -9.08 10.97
CA ARG A 335 18.59 -10.44 10.43
C ARG A 335 19.79 -10.88 9.60
N THR A 336 20.29 -10.00 8.73
CA THR A 336 21.49 -10.28 7.94
C THR A 336 22.69 -10.57 8.85
N ALA A 337 22.93 -9.75 9.88
CA ALA A 337 24.02 -9.97 10.83
C ALA A 337 23.89 -11.31 11.58
N MET A 338 22.68 -11.70 12.02
CA MET A 338 22.41 -13.01 12.63
C MET A 338 22.69 -14.16 11.64
N THR A 339 22.26 -14.06 10.41
CA THR A 339 22.50 -15.06 9.35
C THR A 339 23.99 -15.24 9.09
N LEU A 340 24.77 -14.16 9.03
CA LEU A 340 26.23 -14.20 8.90
C LEU A 340 26.91 -14.93 10.08
N ALA A 341 26.49 -14.64 11.31
CA ALA A 341 27.01 -15.33 12.49
C ALA A 341 26.69 -16.84 12.46
N VAL A 342 25.48 -17.22 12.02
CA VAL A 342 25.12 -18.64 11.85
C VAL A 342 25.98 -19.32 10.78
N LEU A 343 26.20 -18.68 9.64
CA LEU A 343 27.07 -19.21 8.57
C LEU A 343 28.46 -19.51 9.07
N GLU A 344 29.03 -18.62 9.85
CA GLU A 344 30.37 -18.79 10.37
C GLU A 344 30.46 -19.89 11.44
N LEU A 345 29.58 -19.81 12.45
CA LEU A 345 29.64 -20.65 13.63
C LEU A 345 29.01 -22.03 13.45
N ARG A 346 28.04 -22.19 12.55
CA ARG A 346 27.33 -23.46 12.35
C ARG A 346 27.63 -24.13 11.02
N ALA A 347 27.79 -23.33 9.95
CA ALA A 347 28.08 -23.87 8.62
C ALA A 347 29.57 -23.84 8.23
N GLY A 348 30.46 -23.28 9.08
CA GLY A 348 31.90 -23.27 8.87
C GLY A 348 32.37 -22.37 7.71
N ILE A 349 31.54 -21.41 7.28
CA ILE A 349 31.89 -20.45 6.22
C ILE A 349 32.72 -19.33 6.82
N LYS A 350 34.04 -19.30 6.50
CA LYS A 350 34.97 -18.30 7.03
C LYS A 350 34.74 -16.93 6.44
N ILE A 351 34.09 -16.05 7.19
CA ILE A 351 33.80 -14.64 6.83
C ILE A 351 34.34 -13.63 7.84
N SER A 352 34.89 -14.08 8.97
CA SER A 352 35.59 -13.22 9.93
C SER A 352 36.82 -12.58 9.27
N GLY A 353 36.99 -11.26 9.52
CA GLY A 353 38.08 -10.48 8.91
C GLY A 353 37.87 -10.15 7.42
N ARG A 354 36.71 -10.46 6.85
CA ARG A 354 36.35 -10.15 5.46
C ARG A 354 35.19 -9.17 5.44
N ASP A 355 35.20 -8.21 4.51
CA ASP A 355 34.06 -7.36 4.28
C ASP A 355 32.95 -8.15 3.59
N VAL A 356 31.69 -7.93 4.02
CA VAL A 356 30.52 -8.57 3.44
C VAL A 356 29.49 -7.51 3.08
N TYR A 357 29.09 -7.52 1.82
CA TYR A 357 28.06 -6.67 1.26
C TYR A 357 26.92 -7.55 0.77
N VAL A 358 25.68 -7.23 1.14
CA VAL A 358 24.49 -7.99 0.71
C VAL A 358 23.42 -7.00 0.24
N ALA A 359 22.89 -7.21 -0.94
CA ALA A 359 21.88 -6.32 -1.52
C ALA A 359 20.80 -7.10 -2.25
N THR A 360 19.61 -6.52 -2.33
CA THR A 360 18.55 -6.95 -3.26
C THR A 360 18.70 -6.24 -4.60
N VAL A 361 18.37 -6.92 -5.69
CA VAL A 361 18.33 -6.32 -7.01
C VAL A 361 17.06 -5.46 -7.17
N GLY A 362 17.15 -4.37 -7.92
CA GLY A 362 16.01 -3.49 -8.25
C GLY A 362 15.48 -2.65 -7.09
N GLY A 363 16.21 -2.58 -5.96
CA GLY A 363 15.80 -1.79 -4.80
C GLY A 363 14.64 -2.38 -4.01
N MET A 364 14.32 -3.66 -4.19
CA MET A 364 13.26 -4.33 -3.44
C MET A 364 13.61 -4.36 -1.95
N LYS A 365 12.66 -4.01 -1.08
CA LYS A 365 12.80 -4.13 0.37
C LYS A 365 12.17 -5.42 0.86
N ILE A 366 12.97 -6.30 1.47
CA ILE A 366 12.52 -7.56 2.06
C ILE A 366 12.79 -7.51 3.57
N THR A 367 11.74 -7.37 4.36
CA THR A 367 11.82 -7.31 5.83
C THR A 367 11.42 -8.63 6.48
N GLU A 368 10.85 -9.54 5.71
CA GLU A 368 10.39 -10.83 6.21
C GLU A 368 11.52 -11.87 6.29
N PRO A 369 11.41 -12.86 7.20
CA PRO A 369 12.47 -13.85 7.41
C PRO A 369 12.64 -14.87 6.28
N SER A 370 11.74 -14.92 5.31
CA SER A 370 11.76 -15.90 4.22
C SER A 370 13.02 -15.84 3.34
N ALA A 371 13.70 -14.69 3.31
CA ALA A 371 14.90 -14.46 2.52
C ALA A 371 16.20 -14.92 3.22
N ASP A 372 16.17 -15.24 4.51
CA ASP A 372 17.39 -15.57 5.27
C ASP A 372 18.18 -16.71 4.64
N LEU A 373 17.51 -17.76 4.17
CA LEU A 373 18.16 -18.89 3.51
C LEU A 373 18.85 -18.47 2.20
N ALA A 374 18.24 -17.57 1.43
CA ALA A 374 18.84 -17.04 0.21
C ALA A 374 20.04 -16.14 0.52
N VAL A 375 19.97 -15.32 1.59
CA VAL A 375 21.11 -14.57 2.10
C VAL A 375 22.25 -15.53 2.50
N ALA A 376 21.94 -16.58 3.26
CA ALA A 376 22.94 -17.57 3.68
C ALA A 376 23.62 -18.22 2.48
N LEU A 377 22.86 -18.68 1.50
CA LEU A 377 23.40 -19.36 0.32
C LEU A 377 24.17 -18.39 -0.60
N SER A 378 23.71 -17.16 -0.80
CA SER A 378 24.42 -16.16 -1.61
C SER A 378 25.76 -15.78 -0.98
N VAL A 379 25.82 -15.58 0.34
CA VAL A 379 27.08 -15.29 1.07
C VAL A 379 28.02 -16.50 1.04
N ALA A 380 27.52 -17.72 1.26
CA ALA A 380 28.32 -18.94 1.16
C ALA A 380 28.90 -19.12 -0.25
N SER A 381 28.10 -18.88 -1.29
CA SER A 381 28.51 -18.87 -2.69
C SER A 381 29.64 -17.86 -2.96
N ALA A 382 29.46 -16.61 -2.53
CA ALA A 382 30.47 -15.56 -2.67
C ALA A 382 31.76 -15.89 -1.93
N ALA A 383 31.68 -16.39 -0.68
CA ALA A 383 32.83 -16.71 0.15
C ALA A 383 33.69 -17.84 -0.43
N LYS A 384 33.05 -18.79 -1.12
CA LYS A 384 33.74 -19.95 -1.75
C LYS A 384 34.05 -19.75 -3.24
N GLY A 385 33.52 -18.69 -3.87
CA GLY A 385 33.66 -18.42 -5.31
C GLY A 385 32.95 -19.45 -6.18
N LEU A 386 31.91 -20.11 -5.67
CA LEU A 386 31.13 -21.15 -6.37
C LEU A 386 29.72 -20.65 -6.65
N ALA A 387 29.34 -20.62 -7.94
CA ALA A 387 28.01 -20.17 -8.33
C ALA A 387 26.91 -21.19 -7.95
N LEU A 388 25.77 -20.69 -7.53
CA LEU A 388 24.55 -21.48 -7.37
C LEU A 388 23.91 -21.80 -8.74
N PRO A 389 23.13 -22.89 -8.83
CA PRO A 389 22.35 -23.15 -10.04
C PRO A 389 21.40 -21.99 -10.38
N ALA A 390 21.39 -21.53 -11.62
CA ALA A 390 20.57 -20.39 -12.07
C ALA A 390 19.06 -20.61 -11.95
N ASP A 391 18.63 -21.87 -11.88
CA ASP A 391 17.22 -22.30 -11.76
C ASP A 391 16.80 -22.64 -10.34
N LEU A 392 17.60 -22.21 -9.33
CA LEU A 392 17.36 -22.45 -7.91
C LEU A 392 16.69 -21.25 -7.25
N VAL A 393 15.66 -21.50 -6.44
CA VAL A 393 15.16 -20.57 -5.43
C VAL A 393 15.40 -21.11 -4.03
N ALA A 394 15.67 -20.19 -3.08
CA ALA A 394 15.88 -20.55 -1.67
C ALA A 394 14.88 -19.79 -0.78
N ILE A 395 14.13 -20.51 0.04
CA ILE A 395 13.06 -19.95 0.85
C ILE A 395 13.09 -20.56 2.25
N GLY A 396 13.27 -19.76 3.29
CA GLY A 396 13.28 -20.24 4.66
C GLY A 396 13.84 -19.22 5.64
N GLU A 397 13.36 -19.28 6.88
CA GLU A 397 13.93 -18.52 8.00
C GLU A 397 15.12 -19.28 8.57
N VAL A 398 16.20 -18.57 8.89
CA VAL A 398 17.39 -19.16 9.53
C VAL A 398 17.40 -18.83 11.02
N GLY A 399 17.33 -19.85 11.88
CA GLY A 399 17.44 -19.70 13.32
C GLY A 399 18.90 -19.70 13.79
N LEU A 400 19.16 -19.17 14.99
CA LEU A 400 20.51 -19.01 15.56
C LEU A 400 21.25 -20.35 15.86
N ALA A 401 20.50 -21.45 15.97
CA ALA A 401 21.12 -22.78 16.08
C ALA A 401 21.46 -23.39 14.72
N GLY A 402 21.19 -22.69 13.61
CA GLY A 402 21.43 -23.14 12.24
C GLY A 402 20.27 -23.90 11.61
N GLU A 403 19.15 -24.06 12.31
CA GLU A 403 17.94 -24.67 11.79
C GLU A 403 17.27 -23.78 10.72
N ILE A 404 16.60 -24.41 9.76
CA ILE A 404 15.78 -23.74 8.75
C ILE A 404 14.33 -23.95 9.14
N ARG A 405 13.59 -22.84 9.33
CA ARG A 405 12.21 -22.82 9.78
C ARG A 405 11.25 -22.51 8.64
N LYS A 406 10.04 -23.07 8.76
CA LYS A 406 8.95 -22.79 7.82
C LYS A 406 8.54 -21.33 7.87
N VAL A 407 8.18 -20.80 6.70
CA VAL A 407 7.69 -19.43 6.53
C VAL A 407 6.26 -19.44 6.00
N THR A 408 5.54 -18.36 6.23
CA THR A 408 4.15 -18.21 5.75
C THR A 408 4.09 -18.28 4.23
N GLY A 409 3.07 -18.96 3.69
CA GLY A 409 2.80 -19.00 2.25
C GLY A 409 3.83 -19.79 1.43
N ILE A 410 4.53 -20.77 2.00
CA ILE A 410 5.60 -21.52 1.33
C ILE A 410 5.09 -22.16 0.01
N THR A 411 3.88 -22.70 -0.01
CA THR A 411 3.26 -23.31 -1.22
C THR A 411 3.09 -22.26 -2.32
N GLN A 412 2.58 -21.09 -1.98
CA GLN A 412 2.36 -20.00 -2.92
C GLN A 412 3.69 -19.47 -3.49
N ARG A 413 4.72 -19.32 -2.66
CA ARG A 413 6.05 -18.89 -3.07
C ARG A 413 6.68 -19.88 -4.06
N VAL A 414 6.63 -21.16 -3.76
CA VAL A 414 7.22 -22.21 -4.62
C VAL A 414 6.39 -22.39 -5.90
N SER A 415 5.07 -22.26 -5.84
CA SER A 415 4.20 -22.29 -7.02
C SER A 415 4.53 -21.14 -7.98
N GLU A 416 4.78 -19.95 -7.46
CA GLU A 416 5.18 -18.79 -8.28
C GLU A 416 6.56 -19.00 -8.90
N ALA A 417 7.53 -19.50 -8.15
CA ALA A 417 8.84 -19.87 -8.70
C ALA A 417 8.72 -20.88 -9.84
N ALA A 418 7.90 -21.94 -9.67
CA ALA A 418 7.64 -22.94 -10.70
C ALA A 418 6.98 -22.33 -11.95
N ARG A 419 5.99 -21.44 -11.77
CA ARG A 419 5.30 -20.70 -12.85
C ARG A 419 6.30 -19.87 -13.68
N LEU A 420 7.29 -19.28 -13.02
CA LEU A 420 8.33 -18.45 -13.64
C LEU A 420 9.52 -19.23 -14.18
N GLY A 421 9.45 -20.58 -14.15
CA GLY A 421 10.38 -21.46 -14.84
C GLY A 421 11.55 -21.96 -14.00
N PHE A 422 11.61 -21.65 -12.69
CA PHE A 422 12.59 -22.25 -11.78
C PHE A 422 12.34 -23.75 -11.66
N LYS A 423 13.43 -24.52 -11.58
CA LYS A 423 13.37 -25.99 -11.57
C LYS A 423 13.69 -26.62 -10.23
N ARG A 424 14.28 -25.83 -9.30
CA ARG A 424 14.67 -26.31 -7.98
C ARG A 424 14.28 -25.30 -6.91
N ALA A 425 13.69 -25.78 -5.80
CA ALA A 425 13.40 -24.97 -4.62
C ALA A 425 13.99 -25.64 -3.40
N ILE A 426 14.89 -24.90 -2.68
CA ILE A 426 15.37 -25.35 -1.39
C ILE A 426 14.50 -24.72 -0.29
N VAL A 427 13.93 -25.57 0.56
CA VAL A 427 12.88 -25.21 1.53
C VAL A 427 13.12 -25.91 2.86
N PRO A 428 12.47 -25.44 3.96
CA PRO A 428 12.56 -26.12 5.26
C PRO A 428 12.02 -27.55 5.21
N ILE A 429 12.62 -28.43 5.99
CA ILE A 429 12.16 -29.82 6.15
C ILE A 429 10.69 -29.89 6.59
N GLY A 430 9.95 -30.90 6.08
CA GLY A 430 8.53 -31.13 6.40
C GLY A 430 7.62 -30.08 5.76
N SER A 431 8.05 -29.42 4.68
CA SER A 431 7.16 -28.52 3.91
C SER A 431 6.11 -29.28 3.13
N ASP A 432 6.32 -30.57 2.88
CA ASP A 432 5.37 -31.52 2.23
C ASP A 432 4.78 -31.00 0.90
N LEU A 433 5.61 -30.31 0.11
CA LEU A 433 5.18 -29.66 -1.12
C LEU A 433 5.17 -30.66 -2.30
N LYS A 434 4.08 -30.63 -3.05
CA LYS A 434 3.93 -31.36 -4.33
C LYS A 434 3.51 -30.37 -5.41
N ILE A 435 4.49 -29.76 -6.09
CA ILE A 435 4.27 -28.74 -7.11
C ILE A 435 4.87 -29.24 -8.43
N ALA A 436 4.07 -29.24 -9.47
CA ALA A 436 4.51 -29.71 -10.78
C ALA A 436 5.61 -28.78 -11.37
N GLY A 437 6.62 -29.38 -12.00
CA GLY A 437 7.64 -28.65 -12.75
C GLY A 437 8.80 -28.09 -11.92
N ILE A 438 8.84 -28.33 -10.59
CA ILE A 438 9.91 -27.90 -9.70
C ILE A 438 10.29 -29.02 -8.73
N GLU A 439 11.58 -29.26 -8.58
CA GLU A 439 12.14 -30.21 -7.61
C GLU A 439 12.24 -29.55 -6.23
N ILE A 440 11.74 -30.23 -5.20
CA ILE A 440 11.76 -29.73 -3.81
C ILE A 440 12.95 -30.34 -3.07
N LEU A 441 13.87 -29.50 -2.64
CA LEU A 441 15.06 -29.87 -1.86
C LEU A 441 14.82 -29.45 -0.40
N GLU A 442 14.34 -30.35 0.43
CA GLU A 442 14.13 -30.05 1.86
C GLU A 442 15.44 -30.07 2.64
N ALA A 443 15.65 -29.09 3.51
CA ALA A 443 16.80 -29.02 4.41
C ALA A 443 16.37 -28.61 5.83
N ALA A 444 16.91 -29.32 6.84
CA ALA A 444 16.63 -29.00 8.24
C ALA A 444 17.60 -27.93 8.78
N ARG A 445 18.80 -27.83 8.22
CA ARG A 445 19.87 -26.95 8.68
C ARG A 445 20.61 -26.31 7.53
N VAL A 446 21.25 -25.15 7.80
CA VAL A 446 21.97 -24.36 6.78
C VAL A 446 23.10 -25.16 6.15
N GLU A 447 23.87 -25.93 6.93
CA GLU A 447 24.96 -26.78 6.40
C GLU A 447 24.45 -27.85 5.41
N GLN A 448 23.26 -28.41 5.66
CA GLN A 448 22.60 -29.36 4.74
C GLN A 448 22.17 -28.66 3.46
N ALA A 449 21.63 -27.42 3.57
CA ALA A 449 21.24 -26.62 2.42
C ALA A 449 22.45 -26.35 1.51
N ILE A 450 23.56 -25.88 2.09
CA ILE A 450 24.82 -25.64 1.38
C ILE A 450 25.30 -26.90 0.65
N SER A 451 25.29 -28.05 1.32
CA SER A 451 25.69 -29.34 0.74
C SER A 451 24.80 -29.76 -0.43
N LYS A 452 23.49 -29.63 -0.30
CA LYS A 452 22.53 -29.98 -1.36
C LYS A 452 22.68 -29.15 -2.64
N VAL A 453 23.08 -27.89 -2.52
CA VAL A 453 23.34 -27.01 -3.67
C VAL A 453 24.79 -27.05 -4.17
N LYS A 454 25.61 -27.98 -3.63
CA LYS A 454 26.99 -28.26 -4.06
C LYS A 454 27.94 -27.07 -3.92
N ILE A 455 27.81 -26.29 -2.87
CA ILE A 455 28.80 -25.28 -2.45
C ILE A 455 29.73 -25.87 -1.37
N ASN A 456 30.25 -27.00 -1.56
CA ASN A 456 31.13 -27.66 -0.55
C ASN A 456 32.58 -27.23 -0.70
#